data_6a511d3fa0c40a74693c9b9026d61c16
#
_entry.id   6a511d3fa0c40a74693c9b9026d61c16
#
_cell.length_a   1.000
_cell.length_b   1.000
_cell.length_c   1.000
_cell.angle_alpha   90.00
_cell.angle_beta   90.00
_cell.angle_gamma   90.00
#
_symmetry.space_group_name_H-M   'P 1'
#
loop_
_entity.id
_entity.type
_entity.pdbx_description
1 polymer ?
#
loop_
_entity_poly.entity_id
_entity_poly.type
_entity_poly.pdbx_seq_one_letter_code
_entity_poly.pdbx_strand_id
1 'polypeptide(L)'
;MTQLNDQDVIRYAARAAGYKITQDNTNRPNNDGPFVFIGDYRTGHVFDPKNSAIDSQALQVKLRLSLAFAENKILCGRFGVDPEPLIATTFPDDVTHEQLEAISRVAILAAAGKIGSMLQ
;
A
#
# COMPACT_ATOMS: atom_id res chain seq x y z
N MET A 1 1.04 20.98 5.63
CA MET A 1 0.61 19.83 4.82
C MET A 1 0.11 18.73 5.74
N THR A 2 -1.08 18.24 5.48
CA THR A 2 -1.66 17.20 6.32
C THR A 2 -1.07 15.84 5.97
N GLN A 3 -0.51 15.17 6.96
CA GLN A 3 0.00 13.83 6.78
C GLN A 3 -1.17 12.85 6.79
N LEU A 4 -1.19 11.93 5.82
CA LEU A 4 -2.23 10.92 5.77
C LEU A 4 -2.02 9.90 6.89
N ASN A 5 -3.09 9.50 7.56
CA ASN A 5 -3.02 8.42 8.53
C ASN A 5 -3.09 7.08 7.81
N ASP A 6 -2.83 5.99 8.53
CA ASP A 6 -2.76 4.66 7.93
C ASP A 6 -4.07 4.27 7.24
N GLN A 7 -5.22 4.63 7.82
CA GLN A 7 -6.49 4.30 7.22
C GLN A 7 -6.71 5.06 5.91
N ASP A 8 -6.32 6.34 5.86
CA ASP A 8 -6.43 7.13 4.63
C ASP A 8 -5.57 6.55 3.53
N VAL A 9 -4.34 6.14 3.85
CA VAL A 9 -3.43 5.54 2.88
C VAL A 9 -4.04 4.26 2.31
N ILE A 10 -4.56 3.39 3.18
CA ILE A 10 -5.19 2.14 2.75
C ILE A 10 -6.41 2.41 1.87
N ARG A 11 -7.25 3.38 2.26
CA ARG A 11 -8.44 3.74 1.51
C ARG A 11 -8.08 4.29 0.13
N TYR A 12 -7.10 5.18 0.06
CA TYR A 12 -6.64 5.72 -1.22
C TYR A 12 -6.01 4.64 -2.10
N ALA A 13 -5.26 3.72 -1.50
CA ALA A 13 -4.66 2.62 -2.25
C ALA A 13 -5.74 1.71 -2.85
N ALA A 14 -6.78 1.38 -2.07
CA ALA A 14 -7.90 0.57 -2.58
C ALA A 14 -8.61 1.29 -3.72
N ARG A 15 -8.81 2.59 -3.58
CA ARG A 15 -9.45 3.41 -4.60
C ARG A 15 -8.62 3.44 -5.89
N ALA A 16 -7.30 3.60 -5.76
CA ALA A 16 -6.40 3.61 -6.91
C ALA A 16 -6.47 2.29 -7.68
N ALA A 17 -6.60 1.18 -6.97
CA ALA A 17 -6.68 -0.15 -7.56
C ALA A 17 -8.07 -0.47 -8.14
N GLY A 18 -9.04 0.41 -7.94
CA GLY A 18 -10.40 0.22 -8.46
C GLY A 18 -11.25 -0.70 -7.61
N TYR A 19 -10.86 -0.96 -6.38
CA TYR A 19 -11.65 -1.78 -5.48
C TYR A 19 -12.88 -1.05 -4.97
N LYS A 20 -13.97 -1.78 -4.83
CA LYS A 20 -15.17 -1.24 -4.21
C LYS A 20 -15.00 -1.32 -2.69
N ILE A 21 -15.02 -0.19 -2.02
CA ILE A 21 -14.95 -0.13 -0.57
C ILE A 21 -16.35 -0.30 -0.02
N THR A 22 -16.59 -1.42 0.66
CA THR A 22 -17.89 -1.75 1.22
C THR A 22 -18.03 -1.24 2.64
N GLN A 23 -16.94 -1.26 3.39
CA GLN A 23 -16.93 -0.80 4.77
C GLN A 23 -15.60 -0.14 5.08
N ASP A 24 -15.64 0.99 5.75
CA ASP A 24 -14.47 1.80 6.05
C ASP A 24 -14.64 2.34 7.47
N ASN A 25 -14.05 1.65 8.43
CA ASN A 25 -14.17 1.97 9.84
C ASN A 25 -12.81 2.24 10.46
N THR A 26 -12.77 3.17 11.39
CA THR A 26 -11.55 3.49 12.13
C THR A 26 -11.21 2.45 13.19
N ASN A 27 -12.19 1.70 13.66
CA ASN A 27 -11.99 0.69 14.70
C ASN A 27 -12.64 -0.61 14.31
N ARG A 28 -11.92 -1.71 14.56
CA ARG A 28 -12.50 -3.05 14.45
C ARG A 28 -13.21 -3.41 15.75
N PRO A 29 -14.19 -4.31 15.71
CA PRO A 29 -14.89 -4.73 16.93
C PRO A 29 -13.97 -5.26 18.03
N ASN A 30 -12.81 -5.80 17.66
CA ASN A 30 -11.85 -6.37 18.63
C ASN A 30 -10.66 -5.45 18.90
N ASN A 31 -10.79 -4.16 18.65
CA ASN A 31 -9.74 -3.18 18.85
C ASN A 31 -8.47 -3.44 18.02
N ASP A 32 -8.63 -4.04 16.87
CA ASP A 32 -7.50 -4.34 15.98
C ASP A 32 -7.09 -3.16 15.11
N GLY A 33 -7.63 -1.99 15.40
CA GLY A 33 -7.30 -0.78 14.68
C GLY A 33 -8.17 -0.53 13.46
N PRO A 34 -7.85 0.47 12.65
CA PRO A 34 -8.65 0.82 11.48
C PRO A 34 -8.60 -0.26 10.41
N PHE A 35 -9.68 -0.38 9.64
CA PHE A 35 -9.71 -1.32 8.53
C PHE A 35 -10.57 -0.81 7.38
N VAL A 36 -10.30 -1.35 6.20
CA VAL A 36 -11.07 -1.08 4.98
C VAL A 36 -11.48 -2.44 4.42
N PHE A 37 -12.77 -2.66 4.25
CA PHE A 37 -13.30 -3.90 3.68
C PHE A 37 -13.63 -3.65 2.20
N ILE A 38 -13.11 -4.50 1.33
CA ILE A 38 -13.31 -4.37 -0.11
C ILE A 38 -14.08 -5.58 -0.66
N GLY A 39 -14.83 -5.34 -1.75
CA GLY A 39 -15.62 -6.37 -2.40
C GLY A 39 -17.01 -6.51 -1.79
N ASP A 40 -17.73 -7.57 -2.15
CA ASP A 40 -19.05 -7.82 -1.60
C ASP A 40 -18.96 -8.46 -0.22
N TYR A 41 -20.09 -8.48 0.52
CA TYR A 41 -20.12 -9.08 1.85
C TYR A 41 -19.81 -10.57 1.86
N ARG A 42 -20.01 -11.26 0.73
CA ARG A 42 -19.79 -12.71 0.64
C ARG A 42 -18.38 -13.06 0.18
N THR A 43 -17.83 -12.28 -0.75
CA THR A 43 -16.55 -12.60 -1.39
C THR A 43 -15.45 -11.62 -1.05
N GLY A 44 -15.80 -10.54 -0.35
CA GLY A 44 -14.82 -9.53 0.01
C GLY A 44 -13.98 -9.90 1.21
N HIS A 45 -13.04 -9.04 1.53
CA HIS A 45 -12.15 -9.26 2.68
C HIS A 45 -11.62 -7.90 3.17
N VAL A 46 -11.01 -7.94 4.35
CA VAL A 46 -10.31 -6.76 4.88
C VAL A 46 -9.05 -6.55 4.03
N PHE A 47 -8.92 -5.35 3.48
CA PHE A 47 -7.78 -4.99 2.64
C PHE A 47 -6.62 -4.54 3.51
N ASP A 48 -5.55 -5.31 3.53
CA ASP A 48 -4.41 -5.06 4.41
C ASP A 48 -3.09 -5.33 3.69
N PRO A 49 -2.72 -4.47 2.73
CA PRO A 49 -1.48 -4.70 1.96
C PRO A 49 -0.20 -4.57 2.77
N LYS A 50 -0.28 -3.97 3.96
CA LYS A 50 0.88 -3.85 4.83
C LYS A 50 1.28 -5.21 5.40
N ASN A 51 0.31 -6.04 5.76
CA ASN A 51 0.54 -7.34 6.39
C ASN A 51 0.23 -8.53 5.49
N SER A 52 -0.51 -8.32 4.40
CA SER A 52 -0.88 -9.36 3.46
C SER A 52 -0.08 -9.25 2.18
N ALA A 53 0.76 -10.24 1.92
CA ALA A 53 1.54 -10.29 0.68
C ALA A 53 0.64 -10.37 -0.55
N ILE A 54 -0.50 -11.05 -0.42
CA ILE A 54 -1.47 -11.17 -1.52
C ILE A 54 -2.06 -9.82 -1.88
N ASP A 55 -2.48 -9.04 -0.87
CA ASP A 55 -3.03 -7.71 -1.10
C ASP A 55 -1.98 -6.77 -1.67
N SER A 56 -0.75 -6.86 -1.15
CA SER A 56 0.36 -6.04 -1.65
C SER A 56 0.68 -6.36 -3.10
N GLN A 57 0.76 -7.64 -3.44
CA GLN A 57 1.04 -8.06 -4.81
C GLN A 57 -0.08 -7.64 -5.76
N ALA A 58 -1.33 -7.71 -5.32
CA ALA A 58 -2.46 -7.26 -6.13
C ALA A 58 -2.35 -5.76 -6.45
N LEU A 59 -1.96 -4.94 -5.47
CA LEU A 59 -1.72 -3.52 -5.71
C LEU A 59 -0.60 -3.31 -6.72
N GLN A 60 0.49 -4.03 -6.55
CA GLN A 60 1.65 -3.89 -7.42
C GLN A 60 1.27 -4.19 -8.88
N VAL A 61 0.52 -5.26 -9.10
CA VAL A 61 0.12 -5.68 -10.45
C VAL A 61 -0.90 -4.71 -11.02
N LYS A 62 -1.94 -4.36 -10.27
CA LYS A 62 -3.02 -3.49 -10.76
C LYS A 62 -2.52 -2.10 -11.12
N LEU A 63 -1.59 -1.57 -10.35
CA LEU A 63 -1.06 -0.23 -10.56
C LEU A 63 0.25 -0.22 -11.33
N ARG A 64 0.74 -1.41 -11.71
CA ARG A 64 2.00 -1.57 -12.44
C ARG A 64 3.16 -0.91 -11.72
N LEU A 65 3.21 -1.12 -10.39
CA LEU A 65 4.27 -0.59 -9.56
C LEU A 65 5.50 -1.45 -9.65
N SER A 66 6.65 -0.83 -9.74
CA SER A 66 7.94 -1.49 -9.75
C SER A 66 8.74 -1.11 -8.52
N LEU A 67 9.53 -2.05 -8.04
CA LEU A 67 10.47 -1.82 -6.95
C LEU A 67 11.87 -1.82 -7.51
N ALA A 68 12.66 -0.82 -7.14
CA ALA A 68 14.08 -0.77 -7.48
C ALA A 68 14.86 -0.68 -6.17
N PHE A 69 15.83 -1.57 -6.01
CA PHE A 69 16.65 -1.62 -4.81
C PHE A 69 17.96 -0.90 -5.08
N ALA A 70 18.20 0.15 -4.35
CA ALA A 70 19.48 0.83 -4.35
C ALA A 70 20.16 0.55 -3.01
N GLU A 71 21.37 1.04 -2.84
CA GLU A 71 22.07 0.88 -1.57
C GLU A 71 21.26 1.54 -0.46
N ASN A 72 20.79 0.73 0.48
CA ASN A 72 20.06 1.17 1.66
C ASN A 72 18.72 1.86 1.39
N LYS A 73 18.14 1.67 0.20
CA LYS A 73 16.79 2.19 -0.03
C LYS A 73 16.04 1.43 -1.09
N ILE A 74 14.72 1.50 -0.98
CA ILE A 74 13.80 0.93 -1.95
C ILE A 74 13.08 2.08 -2.63
N LEU A 75 13.08 2.07 -3.95
CA LEU A 75 12.32 3.02 -4.76
C LEU A 75 11.11 2.31 -5.32
N CYS A 76 9.94 2.90 -5.17
CA CYS A 76 8.70 2.34 -5.73
C CYS A 76 8.05 3.37 -6.64
N GLY A 77 7.74 2.97 -7.86
CA GLY A 77 7.14 3.86 -8.83
C GLY A 77 6.65 3.10 -10.06
N ARG A 78 6.19 3.84 -11.04
CA ARG A 78 5.74 3.29 -12.32
C ARG A 78 6.76 3.61 -13.40
N PHE A 79 7.91 2.97 -13.31
CA PHE A 79 9.08 3.32 -14.12
C PHE A 79 8.89 3.12 -15.62
N GLY A 80 7.90 2.31 -16.02
CA GLY A 80 7.53 2.20 -17.42
C GLY A 80 6.70 3.37 -17.94
N VAL A 81 6.16 4.19 -17.04
CA VAL A 81 5.31 5.35 -17.35
C VAL A 81 6.00 6.63 -16.90
N ASP A 82 6.51 6.64 -15.67
CA ASP A 82 7.18 7.77 -15.05
C ASP A 82 8.61 7.40 -14.69
N PRO A 83 9.61 8.22 -15.10
CA PRO A 83 11.00 7.92 -14.75
C PRO A 83 11.32 8.16 -13.28
N GLU A 84 10.53 8.98 -12.58
CA GLU A 84 10.80 9.29 -11.18
C GLU A 84 10.00 8.39 -10.26
N PRO A 85 10.60 7.99 -9.12
CA PRO A 85 9.87 7.17 -8.16
C PRO A 85 8.80 7.97 -7.45
N LEU A 86 7.70 7.29 -7.09
CA LEU A 86 6.64 7.89 -6.27
C LEU A 86 7.07 7.94 -4.81
N ILE A 87 7.79 6.93 -4.37
CA ILE A 87 8.19 6.76 -2.97
C ILE A 87 9.63 6.26 -2.92
N ALA A 88 10.38 6.76 -1.95
CA ALA A 88 11.70 6.25 -1.60
C ALA A 88 11.70 5.94 -0.11
N THR A 89 12.10 4.74 0.27
CA THR A 89 12.14 4.28 1.66
C THR A 89 13.52 3.75 1.97
N THR A 90 14.12 4.24 3.06
CA THR A 90 15.46 3.80 3.47
C THR A 90 15.38 2.63 4.44
N PHE A 91 16.44 1.84 4.50
CA PHE A 91 16.56 0.77 5.46
C PHE A 91 18.02 0.65 5.93
N PRO A 92 18.26 0.09 7.14
CA PRO A 92 19.63 -0.07 7.65
C PRO A 92 20.37 -1.21 6.98
N ASP A 93 21.71 -1.19 7.08
CA ASP A 93 22.57 -2.22 6.48
C ASP A 93 22.30 -3.62 7.02
N ASP A 94 21.88 -3.71 8.28
CA ASP A 94 21.65 -4.98 8.95
C ASP A 94 20.21 -5.48 8.84
N VAL A 95 19.45 -4.98 7.86
CA VAL A 95 18.07 -5.39 7.66
C VAL A 95 18.01 -6.88 7.33
N THR A 96 17.06 -7.58 7.97
CA THR A 96 16.82 -8.98 7.65
C THR A 96 15.95 -9.11 6.41
N HIS A 97 15.93 -10.30 5.80
CA HIS A 97 15.08 -10.56 4.65
C HIS A 97 13.59 -10.32 4.96
N GLU A 98 13.15 -10.77 6.13
CA GLU A 98 11.76 -10.58 6.54
C GLU A 98 11.41 -9.10 6.73
N GLN A 99 12.34 -8.34 7.33
CA GLN A 99 12.15 -6.91 7.48
C GLN A 99 12.10 -6.21 6.13
N LEU A 100 12.96 -6.63 5.21
CA LEU A 100 12.99 -6.05 3.87
C LEU A 100 11.69 -6.29 3.12
N GLU A 101 11.13 -7.50 3.25
CA GLU A 101 9.82 -7.80 2.66
C GLU A 101 8.73 -6.89 3.23
N ALA A 102 8.73 -6.69 4.55
CA ALA A 102 7.75 -5.83 5.20
C ALA A 102 7.90 -4.37 4.73
N ILE A 103 9.12 -3.89 4.63
CA ILE A 103 9.39 -2.53 4.14
C ILE A 103 8.93 -2.39 2.69
N SER A 104 9.13 -3.41 1.88
CA SER A 104 8.68 -3.42 0.49
C SER A 104 7.15 -3.28 0.40
N ARG A 105 6.42 -3.99 1.24
CA ARG A 105 4.95 -3.88 1.27
C ARG A 105 4.50 -2.48 1.68
N VAL A 106 5.19 -1.87 2.63
CA VAL A 106 4.89 -0.50 3.05
C VAL A 106 5.16 0.47 1.91
N ALA A 107 6.25 0.28 1.17
CA ALA A 107 6.58 1.13 0.02
C ALA A 107 5.50 1.02 -1.07
N ILE A 108 5.04 -0.19 -1.37
CA ILE A 108 3.97 -0.42 -2.36
C ILE A 108 2.69 0.27 -1.90
N LEU A 109 2.32 0.10 -0.63
CA LEU A 109 1.11 0.72 -0.09
C LEU A 109 1.20 2.24 -0.15
N ALA A 110 2.33 2.82 0.23
CA ALA A 110 2.51 4.26 0.22
C ALA A 110 2.42 4.82 -1.20
N ALA A 111 3.03 4.14 -2.18
CA ALA A 111 2.95 4.55 -3.58
C ALA A 111 1.51 4.48 -4.09
N ALA A 112 0.79 3.40 -3.77
CA ALA A 112 -0.61 3.24 -4.17
C ALA A 112 -1.49 4.31 -3.52
N GLY A 113 -1.26 4.62 -2.25
CA GLY A 113 -1.99 5.67 -1.56
C GLY A 113 -1.76 7.03 -2.18
N LYS A 114 -0.53 7.31 -2.61
CA LYS A 114 -0.21 8.56 -3.28
C LYS A 114 -0.96 8.68 -4.60
N ILE A 115 -1.02 7.60 -5.39
CA ILE A 115 -1.78 7.60 -6.62
C ILE A 115 -3.26 7.85 -6.34
N GLY A 116 -3.83 7.15 -5.36
CA GLY A 116 -5.23 7.28 -5.01
C GLY A 116 -5.60 8.69 -4.55
N SER A 117 -4.70 9.34 -3.82
CA SER A 117 -4.95 10.69 -3.33
C SER A 117 -5.02 11.71 -4.45
N MET A 118 -4.45 11.39 -5.60
CA MET A 118 -4.46 12.28 -6.78
C MET A 118 -5.66 12.06 -7.69
N LEU A 119 -6.49 11.06 -7.41
CA LEU A 119 -7.62 10.68 -8.27
C LEU A 119 -8.92 11.41 -7.94
N GLN A 120 -8.89 12.46 -7.24
CA GLN A 120 -10.10 13.15 -6.84
C GLN A 120 -10.83 13.86 -7.97
#